data_6c8098e3b3d3156544060e24e95e0a89
#
_entry.id   6c8098e3b3d3156544060e24e95e0a89
#
_cell.length_a   1.000
_cell.length_b   1.000
_cell.length_c   1.000
_cell.angle_alpha   90.00
_cell.angle_beta   90.00
_cell.angle_gamma   90.00
#
_symmetry.space_group_name_H-M   'P 1'
#
loop_
_entity.id
_entity.type
_entity.pdbx_description
1 polymer ?
#
loop_
_entity_poly.entity_id
_entity_poly.type
_entity_poly.pdbx_seq_one_letter_code
_entity_poly.pdbx_strand_id
1 'polypeptide(L)'
;MTDLISPKLGEKCFDPACGTFGFMISAYQHAIDGVDLYSLSDQEMAAFQDSFYGVELVHDAHRLALMNAYLHNVPAHISCEDSLAPSAKRLKGFDVILTNPPFGTKKGGERTSRDDISFQTFNKQLNFLQVIYRSLKADGSARCAVVLPDNVLFADGDGTSVRRELMDFCNLHTILRLPTGIFYAQGVKTNVLFFTRGKTEKDNTKEVWFYDLRTNMPSFGKTAPLKEEHFIDFVKAYTAEDRHAVDDERWSVFTREQIGEKGDTLDLGLIRDDSVLDYNDLPDPADSAEVAAANLEEAVDLLMSVVKELRALEVQD
;
A
#
# COMPACT_ATOMS: atom_id res chain seq x y z
N MET A 1 -5.38 -3.72 -8.93
CA MET A 1 -5.98 -3.41 -7.61
C MET A 1 -7.48 -3.14 -7.77
N THR A 2 -7.86 -2.18 -8.61
CA THR A 2 -9.27 -1.79 -8.81
C THR A 2 -10.14 -2.98 -9.22
N ASP A 3 -9.73 -3.77 -10.21
CA ASP A 3 -10.52 -4.92 -10.70
C ASP A 3 -10.75 -5.98 -9.63
N LEU A 4 -9.76 -6.24 -8.77
CA LEU A 4 -9.87 -7.22 -7.68
C LEU A 4 -10.73 -6.72 -6.51
N ILE A 5 -10.69 -5.43 -6.24
CA ILE A 5 -11.54 -4.78 -5.24
C ILE A 5 -12.96 -4.58 -5.78
N SER A 6 -13.08 -4.40 -7.11
CA SER A 6 -14.37 -4.29 -7.83
C SER A 6 -15.34 -3.30 -7.19
N PRO A 7 -15.02 -1.97 -7.23
CA PRO A 7 -15.92 -0.92 -6.78
C PRO A 7 -17.25 -0.96 -7.56
N LYS A 8 -18.37 -0.78 -6.85
CA LYS A 8 -19.70 -0.79 -7.46
C LYS A 8 -20.31 0.60 -7.48
N LEU A 9 -21.25 0.80 -8.37
CA LEU A 9 -22.00 2.04 -8.47
C LEU A 9 -22.65 2.39 -7.11
N GLY A 10 -22.47 3.64 -6.67
CA GLY A 10 -23.00 4.14 -5.40
C GLY A 10 -22.24 3.77 -4.15
N GLU A 11 -21.18 2.94 -4.24
CA GLU A 11 -20.26 2.71 -3.14
C GLU A 11 -19.36 3.95 -2.92
N LYS A 12 -19.13 4.30 -1.66
CA LYS A 12 -18.20 5.38 -1.31
C LYS A 12 -16.76 4.90 -1.36
N CYS A 13 -16.00 5.38 -2.35
CA CYS A 13 -14.60 5.09 -2.58
C CYS A 13 -13.72 6.22 -2.03
N PHE A 14 -12.59 5.87 -1.43
CA PHE A 14 -11.73 6.85 -0.78
C PHE A 14 -10.23 6.56 -1.03
N ASP A 15 -9.49 7.64 -1.24
CA ASP A 15 -8.02 7.62 -1.24
C ASP A 15 -7.49 8.71 -0.28
N PRO A 16 -6.97 8.34 0.89
CA PRO A 16 -6.42 9.28 1.87
C PRO A 16 -5.11 9.94 1.48
N ALA A 17 -4.51 9.55 0.35
CA ALA A 17 -3.26 10.13 -0.19
C ALA A 17 -3.32 10.13 -1.71
N CYS A 18 -4.33 10.82 -2.26
CA CYS A 18 -4.81 10.60 -3.61
C CYS A 18 -3.87 11.07 -4.73
N GLY A 19 -2.84 11.85 -4.42
CA GLY A 19 -1.93 12.36 -5.43
C GLY A 19 -2.68 13.04 -6.57
N THR A 20 -2.60 12.46 -7.77
CA THR A 20 -3.32 12.93 -8.96
C THR A 20 -4.70 12.29 -9.14
N PHE A 21 -5.23 11.59 -8.14
CA PHE A 21 -6.54 10.95 -8.13
C PHE A 21 -6.69 9.71 -9.03
N GLY A 22 -5.58 9.09 -9.41
CA GLY A 22 -5.55 7.98 -10.37
C GLY A 22 -6.36 6.75 -9.92
N PHE A 23 -6.29 6.34 -8.65
CA PHE A 23 -7.08 5.22 -8.12
C PHE A 23 -8.59 5.49 -8.15
N MET A 24 -9.00 6.71 -7.86
CA MET A 24 -10.42 7.07 -7.87
C MET A 24 -10.98 7.18 -9.29
N ILE A 25 -10.18 7.65 -10.25
CA ILE A 25 -10.54 7.61 -11.68
C ILE A 25 -10.71 6.16 -12.15
N SER A 26 -9.78 5.27 -11.78
CA SER A 26 -9.90 3.84 -12.09
C SER A 26 -11.13 3.20 -11.43
N ALA A 27 -11.41 3.55 -10.17
CA ALA A 27 -12.60 3.08 -9.45
C ALA A 27 -13.90 3.57 -10.11
N TYR A 28 -13.93 4.83 -10.54
CA TYR A 28 -15.06 5.41 -11.29
C TYR A 28 -15.29 4.65 -12.60
N GLN A 29 -14.24 4.47 -13.41
CA GLN A 29 -14.34 3.76 -14.69
C GLN A 29 -14.86 2.34 -14.51
N HIS A 30 -14.35 1.63 -13.49
CA HIS A 30 -14.80 0.28 -13.15
C HIS A 30 -16.28 0.26 -12.71
N ALA A 31 -16.68 1.21 -11.87
CA ALA A 31 -18.04 1.26 -11.33
C ALA A 31 -19.11 1.59 -12.38
N ILE A 32 -18.76 2.32 -13.46
CA ILE A 32 -19.68 2.69 -14.53
C ILE A 32 -19.61 1.75 -15.74
N ASP A 33 -18.69 0.79 -15.74
CA ASP A 33 -18.55 -0.12 -16.88
C ASP A 33 -19.83 -0.92 -17.11
N GLY A 34 -20.38 -0.79 -18.33
CA GLY A 34 -21.66 -1.40 -18.70
C GLY A 34 -22.91 -0.79 -18.05
N VAL A 35 -22.79 0.35 -17.34
CA VAL A 35 -23.93 1.03 -16.71
C VAL A 35 -24.46 2.15 -17.60
N ASP A 36 -25.78 2.15 -17.85
CA ASP A 36 -26.46 3.30 -18.44
C ASP A 36 -26.79 4.34 -17.34
N LEU A 37 -25.96 5.37 -17.22
CA LEU A 37 -26.15 6.43 -16.24
C LEU A 37 -27.46 7.22 -16.39
N TYR A 38 -28.06 7.23 -17.60
CA TYR A 38 -29.37 7.89 -17.86
C TYR A 38 -30.57 7.09 -17.33
N SER A 39 -30.38 5.79 -17.05
CA SER A 39 -31.39 4.93 -16.50
C SER A 39 -31.48 4.92 -14.97
N LEU A 40 -30.55 5.60 -14.31
CA LEU A 40 -30.47 5.65 -12.84
C LEU A 40 -31.66 6.42 -12.26
N SER A 41 -32.20 5.93 -11.16
CA SER A 41 -33.15 6.69 -10.33
C SER A 41 -32.45 7.89 -9.66
N ASP A 42 -33.23 8.86 -9.22
CA ASP A 42 -32.69 10.03 -8.51
C ASP A 42 -31.86 9.65 -7.28
N GLN A 43 -32.25 8.56 -6.59
CA GLN A 43 -31.53 8.07 -5.42
C GLN A 43 -30.17 7.44 -5.81
N GLU A 44 -30.14 6.64 -6.85
CA GLU A 44 -28.89 6.04 -7.37
C GLU A 44 -27.95 7.10 -7.92
N MET A 45 -28.49 8.08 -8.64
CA MET A 45 -27.70 9.21 -9.14
C MET A 45 -27.11 10.04 -7.98
N ALA A 46 -27.89 10.31 -6.94
CA ALA A 46 -27.41 11.03 -5.76
C ALA A 46 -26.29 10.25 -5.03
N ALA A 47 -26.46 8.93 -4.88
CA ALA A 47 -25.41 8.06 -4.30
C ALA A 47 -24.15 8.04 -5.16
N PHE A 48 -24.29 7.95 -6.48
CA PHE A 48 -23.19 7.99 -7.42
C PHE A 48 -22.43 9.33 -7.38
N GLN A 49 -23.13 10.45 -7.28
CA GLN A 49 -22.50 11.77 -7.16
C GLN A 49 -21.75 11.96 -5.83
N ASP A 50 -22.05 11.16 -4.80
CA ASP A 50 -21.42 11.18 -3.48
C ASP A 50 -20.48 9.97 -3.27
N SER A 51 -19.83 9.50 -4.34
CA SER A 51 -19.08 8.22 -4.29
C SER A 51 -17.56 8.35 -4.23
N PHE A 52 -16.93 9.42 -4.75
CA PHE A 52 -15.48 9.43 -4.94
C PHE A 52 -14.79 10.52 -4.11
N TYR A 53 -14.00 10.10 -3.14
CA TYR A 53 -13.36 10.96 -2.16
C TYR A 53 -11.83 10.87 -2.24
N GLY A 54 -11.15 12.00 -2.04
CA GLY A 54 -9.70 12.06 -1.96
C GLY A 54 -9.18 13.12 -1.00
N VAL A 55 -8.02 12.87 -0.43
CA VAL A 55 -7.27 13.86 0.34
C VAL A 55 -5.86 13.95 -0.23
N GLU A 56 -5.42 15.17 -0.46
CA GLU A 56 -4.04 15.45 -0.87
C GLU A 56 -3.49 16.63 -0.08
N LEU A 57 -2.28 16.46 0.45
CA LEU A 57 -1.62 17.48 1.29
C LEU A 57 -0.95 18.57 0.44
N VAL A 58 -0.38 18.17 -0.71
CA VAL A 58 0.42 19.08 -1.56
C VAL A 58 -0.49 19.84 -2.53
N HIS A 59 -0.51 21.15 -2.42
CA HIS A 59 -1.39 22.02 -3.22
C HIS A 59 -1.31 21.79 -4.73
N ASP A 60 -0.11 21.59 -5.27
CA ASP A 60 0.05 21.39 -6.71
C ASP A 60 -0.49 20.02 -7.15
N ALA A 61 -0.27 18.97 -6.37
CA ALA A 61 -0.85 17.65 -6.63
C ALA A 61 -2.39 17.70 -6.48
N HIS A 62 -2.92 18.41 -5.48
CA HIS A 62 -4.36 18.63 -5.30
C HIS A 62 -4.98 19.33 -6.54
N ARG A 63 -4.32 20.36 -7.11
CA ARG A 63 -4.79 21.01 -8.34
C ARG A 63 -4.82 20.03 -9.51
N LEU A 64 -3.80 19.18 -9.64
CA LEU A 64 -3.77 18.13 -10.67
C LEU A 64 -4.89 17.10 -10.44
N ALA A 65 -5.16 16.71 -9.19
CA ALA A 65 -6.27 15.82 -8.85
C ALA A 65 -7.62 16.39 -9.28
N LEU A 66 -7.89 17.66 -8.97
CA LEU A 66 -9.11 18.37 -9.40
C LEU A 66 -9.24 18.43 -10.92
N MET A 67 -8.14 18.75 -11.62
CA MET A 67 -8.13 18.79 -13.08
C MET A 67 -8.37 17.42 -13.69
N ASN A 68 -7.74 16.38 -13.17
CA ASN A 68 -7.95 15.01 -13.64
C ASN A 68 -9.39 14.53 -13.38
N ALA A 69 -9.95 14.77 -12.19
CA ALA A 69 -11.34 14.46 -11.90
C ALA A 69 -12.29 15.15 -12.90
N TYR A 70 -12.05 16.43 -13.20
CA TYR A 70 -12.84 17.18 -14.17
C TYR A 70 -12.73 16.61 -15.59
N LEU A 71 -11.51 16.31 -16.06
CA LEU A 71 -11.27 15.77 -17.41
C LEU A 71 -11.89 14.39 -17.61
N HIS A 72 -11.99 13.61 -16.55
CA HIS A 72 -12.61 12.27 -16.58
C HIS A 72 -14.09 12.27 -16.16
N ASN A 73 -14.69 13.43 -15.92
CA ASN A 73 -16.08 13.61 -15.47
C ASN A 73 -16.41 12.82 -14.17
N VAL A 74 -15.43 12.68 -13.26
CA VAL A 74 -15.65 12.01 -11.97
C VAL A 74 -16.32 12.99 -11.00
N PRO A 75 -17.45 12.63 -10.39
CA PRO A 75 -18.08 13.43 -9.33
C PRO A 75 -17.26 13.29 -8.04
N ALA A 76 -16.25 14.16 -7.89
CA ALA A 76 -15.19 14.00 -6.90
C ALA A 76 -15.29 15.00 -5.74
N HIS A 77 -15.03 14.52 -4.53
CA HIS A 77 -14.86 15.30 -3.30
C HIS A 77 -13.38 15.23 -2.87
N ILE A 78 -12.59 16.22 -3.29
CA ILE A 78 -11.14 16.24 -3.03
C ILE A 78 -10.81 17.38 -2.07
N SER A 79 -10.26 17.04 -0.89
CA SER A 79 -9.84 18.00 0.13
C SER A 79 -8.33 18.22 0.09
N CYS A 80 -7.90 19.49 0.24
CA CYS A 80 -6.48 19.82 0.41
C CYS A 80 -6.16 19.93 1.92
N GLU A 81 -5.78 18.81 2.53
CA GLU A 81 -5.51 18.74 3.97
C GLU A 81 -4.59 17.55 4.31
N ASP A 82 -4.16 17.46 5.57
CA ASP A 82 -3.39 16.31 6.08
C ASP A 82 -4.34 15.22 6.59
N SER A 83 -4.34 14.05 5.96
CA SER A 83 -5.11 12.87 6.40
C SER A 83 -4.74 12.40 7.80
N LEU A 84 -3.54 12.74 8.28
CA LEU A 84 -3.07 12.43 9.62
C LEU A 84 -3.38 13.55 10.64
N ALA A 85 -4.07 14.61 10.23
CA ALA A 85 -4.52 15.68 11.13
C ALA A 85 -5.84 15.32 11.85
N PRO A 86 -6.10 15.91 13.03
CA PRO A 86 -7.36 15.69 13.75
C PRO A 86 -8.60 16.07 12.95
N SER A 87 -8.53 17.07 12.07
CA SER A 87 -9.65 17.50 11.20
C SER A 87 -10.14 16.39 10.27
N ALA A 88 -9.25 15.50 9.83
CA ALA A 88 -9.58 14.42 8.92
C ALA A 88 -10.34 13.23 9.58
N LYS A 89 -10.57 13.23 10.88
CA LYS A 89 -11.37 12.21 11.60
C LYS A 89 -12.80 12.06 11.07
N ARG A 90 -13.34 13.10 10.45
CA ARG A 90 -14.67 13.08 9.84
C ARG A 90 -14.77 12.14 8.63
N LEU A 91 -13.63 11.80 8.01
CA LEU A 91 -13.55 10.94 6.82
C LEU A 91 -13.64 9.47 7.22
N LYS A 92 -14.85 8.99 7.38
CA LYS A 92 -15.20 7.61 7.80
C LYS A 92 -16.42 7.10 7.04
N GLY A 93 -16.62 5.79 7.08
CA GLY A 93 -17.80 5.16 6.50
C GLY A 93 -17.68 4.92 5.01
N PHE A 94 -16.48 4.58 4.53
CA PHE A 94 -16.22 4.23 3.14
C PHE A 94 -16.40 2.74 2.91
N ASP A 95 -16.88 2.40 1.72
CA ASP A 95 -17.08 1.02 1.26
C ASP A 95 -15.80 0.46 0.65
N VAL A 96 -15.03 1.32 -0.03
CA VAL A 96 -13.82 0.96 -0.75
C VAL A 96 -12.70 1.94 -0.45
N ILE A 97 -11.51 1.44 -0.16
CA ILE A 97 -10.29 2.25 -0.10
C ILE A 97 -9.24 1.67 -1.05
N LEU A 98 -8.76 2.52 -1.95
CA LEU A 98 -7.65 2.22 -2.87
C LEU A 98 -6.62 3.33 -2.73
N THR A 99 -5.40 3.00 -2.29
CA THR A 99 -4.42 4.03 -1.98
C THR A 99 -2.97 3.55 -2.07
N ASN A 100 -2.08 4.50 -2.34
CA ASN A 100 -0.63 4.35 -2.22
C ASN A 100 -0.08 5.49 -1.35
N PRO A 101 -0.09 5.33 -0.01
CA PRO A 101 0.36 6.38 0.91
C PRO A 101 1.84 6.73 0.70
N PRO A 102 2.27 7.97 1.04
CA PRO A 102 3.66 8.38 0.90
C PRO A 102 4.58 7.55 1.80
N PHE A 103 5.74 7.15 1.24
CA PHE A 103 6.77 6.41 1.97
C PHE A 103 7.69 7.35 2.77
N GLY A 104 8.22 6.87 3.90
CA GLY A 104 9.20 7.57 4.71
C GLY A 104 8.71 7.96 6.11
N THR A 105 9.61 8.54 6.88
CA THR A 105 9.32 9.09 8.22
C THR A 105 8.92 10.57 8.14
N LYS A 106 8.22 11.07 9.14
CA LYS A 106 7.93 12.50 9.25
C LYS A 106 9.25 13.27 9.45
N LYS A 107 9.48 14.34 8.67
CA LYS A 107 10.62 15.24 8.92
C LYS A 107 10.46 15.83 10.32
N GLY A 108 11.52 15.78 11.13
CA GLY A 108 11.52 16.32 12.50
C GLY A 108 11.09 15.35 13.61
N GLY A 109 10.77 14.08 13.28
CA GLY A 109 10.47 13.07 14.31
C GLY A 109 9.18 13.33 15.10
N GLU A 110 8.22 14.09 14.56
CA GLU A 110 6.94 14.34 15.21
C GLU A 110 6.00 13.14 15.03
N ARG A 111 5.35 12.74 16.11
CA ARG A 111 4.24 11.79 16.08
C ARG A 111 3.03 12.43 15.41
N THR A 112 2.13 11.60 14.88
CA THR A 112 0.84 12.10 14.39
C THR A 112 0.05 12.72 15.54
N SER A 113 -0.70 13.78 15.24
CA SER A 113 -1.62 14.42 16.20
C SER A 113 -3.03 13.79 16.21
N ARG A 114 -3.25 12.77 15.39
CA ARG A 114 -4.53 12.08 15.29
C ARG A 114 -4.72 11.18 16.51
N ASP A 115 -5.82 11.36 17.25
CA ASP A 115 -6.11 10.68 18.53
C ASP A 115 -7.16 9.57 18.41
N ASP A 116 -7.67 9.32 17.21
CA ASP A 116 -8.60 8.22 16.90
C ASP A 116 -7.90 6.98 16.33
N ILE A 117 -6.56 6.93 16.39
CA ILE A 117 -5.74 5.76 16.12
C ILE A 117 -5.10 5.26 17.42
N SER A 118 -4.90 3.95 17.54
CA SER A 118 -4.42 3.31 18.78
C SER A 118 -2.94 3.59 19.06
N PHE A 119 -2.13 3.65 18.01
CA PHE A 119 -0.67 3.76 18.10
C PHE A 119 -0.18 4.99 17.34
N GLN A 120 0.19 6.04 18.07
CA GLN A 120 0.76 7.25 17.49
C GLN A 120 2.26 7.03 17.24
N THR A 121 2.62 6.70 16.00
CA THR A 121 4.01 6.37 15.64
C THR A 121 4.69 7.49 14.86
N PHE A 122 6.03 7.41 14.72
CA PHE A 122 6.80 8.26 13.81
C PHE A 122 6.75 7.74 12.36
N ASN A 123 6.32 6.50 12.15
CA ASN A 123 6.23 5.88 10.84
C ASN A 123 4.90 6.26 10.18
N LYS A 124 4.99 7.03 9.08
CA LYS A 124 3.81 7.50 8.36
C LYS A 124 2.96 6.34 7.81
N GLN A 125 3.59 5.28 7.32
CA GLN A 125 2.89 4.15 6.73
C GLN A 125 2.04 3.41 7.77
N LEU A 126 2.57 3.21 8.99
CA LEU A 126 1.83 2.62 10.10
C LEU A 126 0.66 3.53 10.53
N ASN A 127 0.85 4.84 10.51
CA ASN A 127 -0.23 5.79 10.82
C ASN A 127 -1.30 5.78 9.73
N PHE A 128 -0.91 5.79 8.45
CA PHE A 128 -1.87 5.69 7.33
C PHE A 128 -2.63 4.37 7.36
N LEU A 129 -1.97 3.24 7.64
CA LEU A 129 -2.63 1.94 7.73
C LEU A 129 -3.75 1.96 8.79
N GLN A 130 -3.49 2.53 9.98
CA GLN A 130 -4.50 2.68 11.03
C GLN A 130 -5.67 3.58 10.58
N VAL A 131 -5.38 4.70 9.91
CA VAL A 131 -6.42 5.57 9.35
C VAL A 131 -7.26 4.82 8.32
N ILE A 132 -6.65 4.04 7.45
CA ILE A 132 -7.32 3.30 6.37
C ILE A 132 -8.35 2.33 6.96
N TYR A 133 -7.94 1.38 7.81
CA TYR A 133 -8.89 0.38 8.30
C TYR A 133 -9.95 0.94 9.26
N ARG A 134 -9.69 2.10 9.87
CA ARG A 134 -10.67 2.82 10.69
C ARG A 134 -11.62 3.73 9.91
N SER A 135 -11.27 4.05 8.66
CA SER A 135 -12.14 4.82 7.75
C SER A 135 -13.16 3.95 7.01
N LEU A 136 -12.93 2.63 6.95
CA LEU A 136 -13.87 1.67 6.37
C LEU A 136 -15.12 1.49 7.24
N LYS A 137 -16.26 1.20 6.62
CA LYS A 137 -17.47 0.75 7.32
C LYS A 137 -17.23 -0.58 8.01
N ALA A 138 -17.68 -0.71 9.26
CA ALA A 138 -17.59 -1.96 10.02
C ALA A 138 -18.80 -2.87 9.75
N ASP A 139 -19.10 -3.16 8.49
CA ASP A 139 -20.28 -3.90 8.02
C ASP A 139 -19.96 -5.32 7.52
N GLY A 140 -18.68 -5.67 7.43
CA GLY A 140 -18.22 -6.96 6.92
C GLY A 140 -18.07 -7.03 5.39
N SER A 141 -18.29 -5.92 4.68
CA SER A 141 -18.20 -5.84 3.21
C SER A 141 -17.23 -4.78 2.71
N ALA A 142 -16.97 -3.75 3.50
CA ALA A 142 -16.04 -2.68 3.15
C ALA A 142 -14.61 -3.20 3.03
N ARG A 143 -13.93 -2.85 1.94
CA ARG A 143 -12.70 -3.50 1.52
C ARG A 143 -11.63 -2.52 1.05
N CYS A 144 -10.39 -2.95 1.13
CA CYS A 144 -9.23 -2.13 0.82
C CYS A 144 -8.18 -2.88 0.02
N ALA A 145 -7.52 -2.15 -0.88
CA ALA A 145 -6.19 -2.53 -1.37
C ALA A 145 -5.24 -1.33 -1.18
N VAL A 146 -4.15 -1.55 -0.44
CA VAL A 146 -3.18 -0.52 -0.12
C VAL A 146 -1.77 -0.95 -0.47
N VAL A 147 -1.01 -0.05 -1.09
CA VAL A 147 0.42 -0.26 -1.38
C VAL A 147 1.24 0.20 -0.19
N LEU A 148 2.07 -0.69 0.36
CA LEU A 148 2.93 -0.41 1.51
C LEU A 148 4.34 -0.99 1.31
N PRO A 149 5.39 -0.34 1.85
CA PRO A 149 6.75 -0.88 1.80
C PRO A 149 6.93 -2.04 2.78
N ASP A 150 7.96 -2.87 2.54
CA ASP A 150 8.25 -4.09 3.30
C ASP A 150 8.35 -3.86 4.81
N ASN A 151 8.88 -2.73 5.26
CA ASN A 151 9.07 -2.44 6.68
C ASN A 151 7.76 -2.54 7.50
N VAL A 152 6.60 -2.29 6.89
CA VAL A 152 5.30 -2.46 7.55
C VAL A 152 5.02 -3.92 7.90
N LEU A 153 5.57 -4.87 7.11
CA LEU A 153 5.35 -6.30 7.32
C LEU A 153 6.13 -6.87 8.51
N PHE A 154 7.29 -6.28 8.85
CA PHE A 154 8.19 -6.84 9.87
C PHE A 154 8.63 -5.87 10.98
N ALA A 155 8.31 -4.56 10.88
CA ALA A 155 8.70 -3.60 11.93
C ALA A 155 8.25 -4.07 13.33
N ASP A 156 9.16 -4.00 14.30
CA ASP A 156 8.91 -4.36 15.69
C ASP A 156 8.15 -3.27 16.46
N GLY A 157 7.81 -3.54 17.72
CA GLY A 157 7.17 -2.60 18.62
C GLY A 157 5.79 -2.14 18.14
N ASP A 158 5.65 -0.84 17.84
CA ASP A 158 4.40 -0.28 17.32
C ASP A 158 3.96 -0.99 16.01
N GLY A 159 4.91 -1.40 15.15
CA GLY A 159 4.61 -2.12 13.93
C GLY A 159 3.91 -3.46 14.20
N THR A 160 4.40 -4.24 15.16
CA THR A 160 3.76 -5.49 15.60
C THR A 160 2.34 -5.22 16.12
N SER A 161 2.17 -4.17 16.93
CA SER A 161 0.87 -3.82 17.52
C SER A 161 -0.14 -3.40 16.45
N VAL A 162 0.29 -2.61 15.45
CA VAL A 162 -0.57 -2.17 14.33
C VAL A 162 -0.96 -3.36 13.44
N ARG A 163 -0.05 -4.29 13.15
CA ARG A 163 -0.38 -5.50 12.37
C ARG A 163 -1.38 -6.40 13.10
N ARG A 164 -1.22 -6.55 14.42
CA ARG A 164 -2.16 -7.30 15.26
C ARG A 164 -3.54 -6.65 15.23
N GLU A 165 -3.63 -5.34 15.44
CA GLU A 165 -4.90 -4.61 15.37
C GLU A 165 -5.54 -4.68 13.97
N LEU A 166 -4.74 -4.60 12.89
CA LEU A 166 -5.24 -4.80 11.52
C LEU A 166 -5.91 -6.17 11.36
N MET A 167 -5.24 -7.24 11.82
CA MET A 167 -5.75 -8.61 11.71
C MET A 167 -6.95 -8.88 12.64
N ASP A 168 -7.05 -8.13 13.74
CA ASP A 168 -8.21 -8.16 14.62
C ASP A 168 -9.42 -7.46 14.01
N PHE A 169 -9.24 -6.25 13.47
CA PHE A 169 -10.32 -5.43 12.91
C PHE A 169 -10.74 -5.85 11.52
N CYS A 170 -9.83 -6.42 10.74
CA CYS A 170 -10.03 -6.78 9.35
C CYS A 170 -9.71 -8.25 9.10
N ASN A 171 -10.36 -8.82 8.10
CA ASN A 171 -9.87 -10.01 7.45
C ASN A 171 -8.77 -9.59 6.45
N LEU A 172 -7.51 -9.60 6.89
CA LEU A 172 -6.37 -9.48 6.00
C LEU A 172 -6.19 -10.82 5.27
N HIS A 173 -6.67 -10.88 4.03
CA HIS A 173 -6.76 -12.16 3.32
C HIS A 173 -5.70 -12.37 2.24
N THR A 174 -5.03 -11.31 1.75
CA THR A 174 -4.02 -11.48 0.69
C THR A 174 -2.95 -10.40 0.76
N ILE A 175 -1.70 -10.81 0.60
CA ILE A 175 -0.54 -9.93 0.43
C ILE A 175 0.15 -10.29 -0.89
N LEU A 176 0.23 -9.33 -1.81
CA LEU A 176 0.97 -9.45 -3.06
C LEU A 176 2.31 -8.73 -2.92
N ARG A 177 3.43 -9.45 -3.04
CA ARG A 177 4.77 -8.86 -3.09
C ARG A 177 5.05 -8.36 -4.50
N LEU A 178 5.26 -7.06 -4.64
CA LEU A 178 5.52 -6.44 -5.93
C LEU A 178 7.02 -6.52 -6.28
N PRO A 179 7.36 -6.64 -7.58
CA PRO A 179 8.74 -6.60 -8.05
C PRO A 179 9.40 -5.24 -7.72
N THR A 180 10.72 -5.22 -7.72
CA THR A 180 11.50 -3.99 -7.57
C THR A 180 11.55 -3.20 -8.88
N GLY A 181 11.87 -1.89 -8.79
CA GLY A 181 12.06 -1.01 -9.95
C GLY A 181 10.79 -0.42 -10.55
N ILE A 182 9.60 -0.75 -10.02
CA ILE A 182 8.31 -0.26 -10.53
C ILE A 182 7.96 1.16 -10.04
N PHE A 183 8.60 1.65 -8.98
CA PHE A 183 8.43 3.00 -8.45
C PHE A 183 9.68 3.86 -8.71
N TYR A 184 9.51 5.19 -8.72
CA TYR A 184 10.63 6.14 -8.91
C TYR A 184 11.71 6.02 -7.83
N ALA A 185 11.34 5.66 -6.60
CA ALA A 185 12.28 5.33 -5.53
C ALA A 185 12.90 3.97 -5.81
N GLN A 186 14.09 3.95 -6.43
CA GLN A 186 14.82 2.73 -6.77
C GLN A 186 15.12 1.92 -5.49
N GLY A 187 14.94 0.60 -5.58
CA GLY A 187 15.25 -0.32 -4.49
C GLY A 187 14.19 -0.45 -3.39
N VAL A 188 13.11 0.34 -3.40
CA VAL A 188 12.03 0.17 -2.42
C VAL A 188 11.22 -1.08 -2.77
N LYS A 189 11.23 -2.04 -1.86
CA LYS A 189 10.38 -3.24 -1.92
C LYS A 189 9.00 -2.91 -1.38
N THR A 190 7.97 -3.20 -2.14
CA THR A 190 6.58 -2.86 -1.81
C THR A 190 5.67 -4.07 -1.92
N ASN A 191 4.53 -3.97 -1.25
CA ASN A 191 3.48 -4.99 -1.25
C ASN A 191 2.13 -4.34 -1.41
N VAL A 192 1.16 -5.10 -1.92
CA VAL A 192 -0.25 -4.72 -1.85
C VAL A 192 -0.92 -5.59 -0.79
N LEU A 193 -1.52 -4.96 0.21
CA LEU A 193 -2.35 -5.62 1.21
C LEU A 193 -3.81 -5.51 0.81
N PHE A 194 -4.50 -6.66 0.75
CA PHE A 194 -5.94 -6.75 0.48
C PHE A 194 -6.65 -7.22 1.73
N PHE A 195 -7.62 -6.45 2.21
CA PHE A 195 -8.38 -6.80 3.41
C PHE A 195 -9.81 -6.29 3.36
N THR A 196 -10.68 -6.95 4.12
CA THR A 196 -12.09 -6.58 4.32
C THR A 196 -12.30 -6.21 5.77
N ARG A 197 -12.94 -5.08 6.06
CA ARG A 197 -13.26 -4.65 7.42
C ARG A 197 -14.31 -5.57 8.03
N GLY A 198 -14.00 -6.16 9.19
CA GLY A 198 -14.94 -7.02 9.91
C GLY A 198 -16.07 -6.23 10.59
N LYS A 199 -17.13 -6.93 10.98
CA LYS A 199 -18.22 -6.39 11.82
C LYS A 199 -17.79 -6.22 13.27
N THR A 200 -16.79 -6.97 13.69
CA THR A 200 -16.22 -6.97 15.03
C THR A 200 -14.83 -6.37 15.02
N GLU A 201 -14.29 -6.09 16.19
CA GLU A 201 -12.93 -5.58 16.38
C GLU A 201 -11.97 -6.66 16.89
N LYS A 202 -12.31 -7.94 16.68
CA LYS A 202 -11.49 -9.08 17.11
C LYS A 202 -11.60 -10.25 16.14
N ASP A 203 -10.46 -10.92 15.94
CA ASP A 203 -10.33 -12.24 15.31
C ASP A 203 -10.91 -12.35 13.90
N ASN A 204 -10.89 -11.26 13.12
CA ASN A 204 -11.44 -11.27 11.77
C ASN A 204 -10.54 -11.99 10.76
N THR A 205 -9.22 -11.94 10.92
CA THR A 205 -8.28 -12.69 10.07
C THR A 205 -8.13 -14.13 10.58
N LYS A 206 -8.32 -15.11 9.71
CA LYS A 206 -8.11 -16.54 10.02
C LYS A 206 -6.86 -17.08 9.34
N GLU A 207 -6.65 -16.69 8.09
CA GLU A 207 -5.50 -17.06 7.29
C GLU A 207 -5.12 -15.89 6.36
N VAL A 208 -3.85 -15.81 6.00
CA VAL A 208 -3.31 -14.81 5.09
C VAL A 208 -2.61 -15.53 3.96
N TRP A 209 -2.98 -15.19 2.74
CA TRP A 209 -2.39 -15.68 1.51
C TRP A 209 -1.31 -14.74 1.03
N PHE A 210 -0.19 -15.30 0.60
CA PHE A 210 0.94 -14.55 0.05
C PHE A 210 1.19 -14.97 -1.39
N TYR A 211 1.39 -13.98 -2.26
CA TYR A 211 1.86 -14.21 -3.62
C TYR A 211 3.19 -13.48 -3.84
N ASP A 212 4.24 -14.24 -4.12
CA ASP A 212 5.56 -13.67 -4.38
C ASP A 212 5.74 -13.38 -5.87
N LEU A 213 5.38 -12.17 -6.31
CA LEU A 213 5.63 -11.66 -7.66
C LEU A 213 6.99 -10.93 -7.74
N ARG A 214 7.89 -11.13 -6.78
CA ARG A 214 9.17 -10.43 -6.69
C ARG A 214 10.36 -11.33 -7.00
N THR A 215 10.44 -12.45 -6.31
CA THR A 215 11.57 -13.38 -6.41
C THR A 215 11.59 -14.03 -7.79
N ASN A 216 12.79 -14.15 -8.38
CA ASN A 216 13.01 -14.70 -9.73
C ASN A 216 12.25 -13.96 -10.85
N MET A 217 11.92 -12.67 -10.63
CA MET A 217 11.35 -11.80 -11.65
C MET A 217 12.43 -10.91 -12.28
N PRO A 218 12.28 -10.54 -13.57
CA PRO A 218 13.19 -9.59 -14.19
C PRO A 218 13.13 -8.23 -13.48
N SER A 219 14.19 -7.45 -13.59
CA SER A 219 14.19 -6.06 -13.12
C SER A 219 13.29 -5.21 -14.01
N PHE A 220 12.33 -4.54 -13.41
CA PHE A 220 11.43 -3.61 -14.10
C PHE A 220 11.96 -2.18 -14.07
N GLY A 221 11.49 -1.34 -14.99
CA GLY A 221 11.89 0.05 -15.10
C GLY A 221 11.23 0.75 -16.30
N LYS A 222 11.74 1.93 -16.66
CA LYS A 222 11.17 2.71 -17.77
C LYS A 222 11.23 1.99 -19.12
N THR A 223 12.30 1.20 -19.36
CA THR A 223 12.51 0.47 -20.62
C THR A 223 11.82 -0.89 -20.66
N ALA A 224 11.55 -1.48 -19.49
CA ALA A 224 10.82 -2.73 -19.33
C ALA A 224 9.77 -2.57 -18.23
N PRO A 225 8.63 -1.92 -18.50
CA PRO A 225 7.62 -1.64 -17.49
C PRO A 225 6.88 -2.91 -17.07
N LEU A 226 6.44 -2.94 -15.81
CA LEU A 226 5.50 -3.94 -15.33
C LEU A 226 4.18 -3.76 -16.07
N LYS A 227 3.64 -4.87 -16.62
CA LYS A 227 2.42 -4.89 -17.41
C LYS A 227 1.37 -5.80 -16.77
N GLU A 228 0.14 -5.70 -17.25
CA GLU A 228 -0.99 -6.50 -16.80
C GLU A 228 -0.74 -8.01 -16.94
N GLU A 229 -0.09 -8.44 -18.02
CA GLU A 229 0.26 -9.84 -18.28
C GLU A 229 1.04 -10.52 -17.14
N HIS A 230 1.84 -9.76 -16.38
CA HIS A 230 2.61 -10.28 -15.24
C HIS A 230 1.74 -10.63 -14.03
N PHE A 231 0.50 -10.16 -14.00
CA PHE A 231 -0.43 -10.41 -12.89
C PHE A 231 -1.41 -11.55 -13.16
N ILE A 232 -1.41 -12.15 -14.37
CA ILE A 232 -2.42 -13.15 -14.79
C ILE A 232 -2.51 -14.31 -13.80
N ASP A 233 -1.38 -14.89 -13.40
CA ASP A 233 -1.37 -16.03 -12.50
C ASP A 233 -1.75 -15.65 -11.08
N PHE A 234 -1.30 -14.48 -10.60
CA PHE A 234 -1.80 -13.92 -9.33
C PHE A 234 -3.32 -13.73 -9.34
N VAL A 235 -3.88 -13.17 -10.42
CA VAL A 235 -5.33 -12.95 -10.54
C VAL A 235 -6.06 -14.29 -10.50
N LYS A 236 -5.57 -15.32 -11.21
CA LYS A 236 -6.16 -16.68 -11.16
C LYS A 236 -6.15 -17.25 -9.74
N ALA A 237 -5.01 -17.14 -9.03
CA ALA A 237 -4.90 -17.61 -7.65
C ALA A 237 -5.81 -16.81 -6.69
N TYR A 238 -5.84 -15.49 -6.85
CA TYR A 238 -6.68 -14.60 -6.03
C TYR A 238 -8.17 -14.87 -6.17
N THR A 239 -8.64 -15.12 -7.41
CA THR A 239 -10.07 -15.32 -7.75
C THR A 239 -10.52 -16.78 -7.73
N ALA A 240 -9.62 -17.74 -7.44
CA ALA A 240 -9.95 -19.15 -7.37
C ALA A 240 -11.05 -19.40 -6.31
N GLU A 241 -12.04 -20.24 -6.67
CA GLU A 241 -13.12 -20.67 -5.75
C GLU A 241 -12.54 -21.41 -4.54
N ASP A 242 -11.58 -22.30 -4.78
CA ASP A 242 -10.80 -22.97 -3.74
C ASP A 242 -9.33 -22.54 -3.86
N ARG A 243 -8.92 -21.60 -3.03
CA ARG A 243 -7.54 -21.10 -2.99
C ARG A 243 -6.53 -22.14 -2.52
N HIS A 244 -6.95 -23.14 -1.74
CA HIS A 244 -6.08 -24.23 -1.26
C HIS A 244 -5.77 -25.23 -2.37
N ALA A 245 -6.59 -25.29 -3.43
CA ALA A 245 -6.37 -26.15 -4.59
C ALA A 245 -5.44 -25.52 -5.65
N VAL A 246 -5.00 -24.26 -5.47
CA VAL A 246 -4.11 -23.59 -6.42
C VAL A 246 -2.71 -24.16 -6.30
N ASP A 247 -2.21 -24.77 -7.38
CA ASP A 247 -0.86 -25.31 -7.51
C ASP A 247 0.04 -24.25 -8.18
N ASP A 248 0.57 -23.33 -7.38
CA ASP A 248 1.52 -22.29 -7.80
C ASP A 248 2.54 -22.09 -6.67
N GLU A 249 3.83 -22.31 -6.96
CA GLU A 249 4.92 -22.16 -5.96
C GLU A 249 4.99 -20.78 -5.33
N ARG A 250 4.49 -19.73 -6.06
CA ARG A 250 4.43 -18.34 -5.59
C ARG A 250 3.27 -18.08 -4.63
N TRP A 251 2.32 -19.02 -4.51
CA TRP A 251 1.11 -18.91 -3.72
C TRP A 251 1.23 -19.73 -2.44
N SER A 252 1.19 -19.08 -1.30
CA SER A 252 1.33 -19.74 0.01
C SER A 252 0.34 -19.18 1.02
N VAL A 253 -0.04 -19.99 2.02
CA VAL A 253 -0.99 -19.60 3.08
C VAL A 253 -0.38 -19.83 4.45
N PHE A 254 -0.67 -18.90 5.36
CA PHE A 254 -0.34 -19.01 6.79
C PHE A 254 -1.57 -18.71 7.63
N THR A 255 -1.85 -19.56 8.59
CA THR A 255 -2.95 -19.35 9.54
C THR A 255 -2.59 -18.21 10.50
N ARG A 256 -3.61 -17.61 11.12
CA ARG A 256 -3.42 -16.58 12.14
C ARG A 256 -2.56 -17.05 13.31
N GLU A 257 -2.67 -18.35 13.67
CA GLU A 257 -1.87 -18.99 14.72
C GLU A 257 -0.39 -19.04 14.32
N GLN A 258 -0.07 -19.54 13.13
CA GLN A 258 1.30 -19.60 12.61
C GLN A 258 1.95 -18.21 12.51
N ILE A 259 1.18 -17.18 12.14
CA ILE A 259 1.65 -15.80 12.13
C ILE A 259 1.94 -15.33 13.56
N GLY A 260 1.08 -15.69 14.53
CA GLY A 260 1.25 -15.37 15.94
C GLY A 260 2.51 -16.00 16.55
N GLU A 261 2.78 -17.26 16.23
CA GLU A 261 4.01 -17.97 16.66
C GLU A 261 5.29 -17.31 16.14
N LYS A 262 5.21 -16.63 15.00
CA LYS A 262 6.30 -15.86 14.39
C LYS A 262 6.34 -14.38 14.85
N GLY A 263 5.67 -14.04 15.96
CA GLY A 263 5.67 -12.68 16.51
C GLY A 263 4.83 -11.67 15.70
N ASP A 264 3.79 -12.15 15.02
CA ASP A 264 2.92 -11.33 14.15
C ASP A 264 3.67 -10.65 12.99
N THR A 265 4.76 -11.22 12.52
CA THR A 265 5.41 -10.79 11.28
C THR A 265 4.58 -11.25 10.07
N LEU A 266 4.49 -10.38 9.07
CA LEU A 266 3.90 -10.67 7.77
C LEU A 266 4.97 -10.79 6.66
N ASP A 267 6.25 -10.87 7.05
CA ASP A 267 7.35 -11.12 6.11
C ASP A 267 7.50 -12.63 5.87
N LEU A 268 6.50 -13.20 5.24
CA LEU A 268 6.31 -14.63 5.01
C LEU A 268 6.06 -14.89 3.52
N GLY A 269 6.07 -16.17 3.11
CA GLY A 269 5.70 -16.58 1.76
C GLY A 269 6.69 -16.16 0.68
N LEU A 270 7.99 -16.13 0.98
CA LEU A 270 9.04 -15.98 -0.01
C LEU A 270 9.36 -17.34 -0.64
N ILE A 271 9.44 -17.39 -1.96
CA ILE A 271 9.93 -18.56 -2.68
C ILE A 271 11.48 -18.58 -2.67
N ARG A 272 12.07 -19.71 -3.06
CA ARG A 272 13.51 -19.83 -3.19
C ARG A 272 14.03 -18.86 -4.25
N ASP A 273 15.09 -18.13 -3.91
CA ASP A 273 15.79 -17.23 -4.84
C ASP A 273 16.83 -18.05 -5.64
N ASP A 274 16.56 -18.23 -6.94
CA ASP A 274 17.44 -18.99 -7.85
C ASP A 274 18.75 -18.25 -8.16
N SER A 275 18.86 -16.96 -7.84
CA SER A 275 20.12 -16.22 -7.96
C SER A 275 21.14 -16.63 -6.90
N VAL A 276 20.69 -17.29 -5.83
CA VAL A 276 21.54 -17.86 -4.76
C VAL A 276 21.88 -19.30 -5.15
N LEU A 277 22.96 -19.47 -5.92
CA LEU A 277 23.36 -20.74 -6.56
C LEU A 277 23.70 -21.86 -5.57
N ASP A 278 24.30 -21.56 -4.41
CA ASP A 278 24.46 -22.47 -3.27
C ASP A 278 24.63 -21.67 -1.99
N TYR A 279 23.93 -22.06 -0.90
CA TYR A 279 24.15 -21.46 0.42
C TYR A 279 25.57 -21.74 0.98
N ASN A 280 26.24 -22.78 0.46
CA ASN A 280 27.62 -23.10 0.81
C ASN A 280 28.64 -22.23 0.07
N ASP A 281 28.25 -21.57 -1.02
CA ASP A 281 29.10 -20.65 -1.80
C ASP A 281 28.92 -19.18 -1.39
N LEU A 282 28.09 -18.91 -0.36
CA LEU A 282 28.00 -17.57 0.21
C LEU A 282 29.34 -17.20 0.85
N PRO A 283 29.85 -15.99 0.60
CA PRO A 283 31.04 -15.51 1.29
C PRO A 283 30.79 -15.49 2.81
N ASP A 284 31.86 -15.65 3.58
CA ASP A 284 31.77 -15.56 5.03
C ASP A 284 31.01 -14.29 5.45
N PRO A 285 30.10 -14.39 6.41
CA PRO A 285 29.35 -13.22 6.91
C PRO A 285 30.26 -12.05 7.33
N ALA A 286 31.48 -12.36 7.82
CA ALA A 286 32.48 -11.34 8.15
C ALA A 286 33.01 -10.64 6.89
N ASP A 287 33.34 -11.39 5.83
CA ASP A 287 33.80 -10.83 4.55
C ASP A 287 32.70 -9.99 3.89
N SER A 288 31.44 -10.44 3.97
CA SER A 288 30.28 -9.69 3.47
C SER A 288 30.07 -8.37 4.24
N ALA A 289 30.28 -8.39 5.55
CA ALA A 289 30.20 -7.20 6.40
C ALA A 289 31.35 -6.22 6.11
N GLU A 290 32.57 -6.70 5.86
CA GLU A 290 33.69 -5.85 5.48
C GLU A 290 33.46 -5.17 4.13
N VAL A 291 32.96 -5.89 3.13
CA VAL A 291 32.60 -5.30 1.82
C VAL A 291 31.48 -4.26 1.98
N ALA A 292 30.46 -4.53 2.81
CA ALA A 292 29.40 -3.58 3.07
C ALA A 292 29.91 -2.33 3.79
N ALA A 293 30.83 -2.47 4.75
CA ALA A 293 31.47 -1.36 5.45
C ALA A 293 32.30 -0.50 4.49
N ALA A 294 33.09 -1.10 3.62
CA ALA A 294 33.87 -0.38 2.62
C ALA A 294 32.99 0.42 1.65
N ASN A 295 31.89 -0.16 1.18
CA ASN A 295 30.91 0.54 0.32
C ASN A 295 30.23 1.72 1.03
N LEU A 296 29.98 1.59 2.34
CA LEU A 296 29.42 2.68 3.15
C LEU A 296 30.44 3.80 3.35
N GLU A 297 31.71 3.51 3.58
CA GLU A 297 32.78 4.49 3.67
C GLU A 297 32.94 5.26 2.36
N GLU A 298 32.95 4.58 1.21
CA GLU A 298 32.97 5.23 -0.11
C GLU A 298 31.76 6.14 -0.34
N ALA A 299 30.58 5.70 0.05
CA ALA A 299 29.36 6.51 -0.03
C ALA A 299 29.43 7.77 0.86
N VAL A 300 29.99 7.66 2.05
CA VAL A 300 30.23 8.80 2.96
C VAL A 300 31.21 9.77 2.33
N ASP A 301 32.31 9.32 1.76
CA ASP A 301 33.33 10.17 1.12
C ASP A 301 32.74 10.93 -0.08
N LEU A 302 31.90 10.27 -0.91
CA LEU A 302 31.19 10.90 -2.00
C LEU A 302 30.22 12.00 -1.50
N LEU A 303 29.46 11.73 -0.44
CA LEU A 303 28.58 12.71 0.17
C LEU A 303 29.35 13.90 0.76
N MET A 304 30.48 13.65 1.40
CA MET A 304 31.34 14.71 1.94
C MET A 304 31.97 15.57 0.84
N SER A 305 32.29 14.99 -0.32
CA SER A 305 32.74 15.76 -1.49
C SER A 305 31.66 16.70 -2.02
N VAL A 306 30.41 16.21 -2.12
CA VAL A 306 29.26 17.06 -2.51
C VAL A 306 29.00 18.18 -1.52
N VAL A 307 29.07 17.89 -0.21
CA VAL A 307 28.95 18.93 0.84
C VAL A 307 30.04 20.01 0.71
N LYS A 308 31.27 19.59 0.39
CA LYS A 308 32.39 20.53 0.20
C LYS A 308 32.17 21.40 -1.04
N GLU A 309 31.67 20.84 -2.13
CA GLU A 309 31.34 21.59 -3.35
C GLU A 309 30.21 22.59 -3.10
N LEU A 310 29.14 22.18 -2.44
CA LEU A 310 28.02 23.06 -2.09
C LEU A 310 28.45 24.24 -1.21
N ARG A 311 29.29 23.98 -0.19
CA ARG A 311 29.83 25.05 0.66
C ARG A 311 30.78 25.99 -0.09
N ALA A 312 31.49 25.48 -1.10
CA ALA A 312 32.33 26.33 -1.94
C ALA A 312 31.53 27.27 -2.84
N LEU A 313 30.33 26.87 -3.25
CA LEU A 313 29.39 27.71 -4.03
C LEU A 313 28.75 28.80 -3.15
N GLU A 314 28.39 28.49 -1.90
CA GLU A 314 27.83 29.47 -0.95
C GLU A 314 28.82 30.60 -0.54
N VAL A 315 30.12 30.42 -0.72
CA VAL A 315 31.16 31.42 -0.39
C VAL A 315 31.42 32.37 -1.60
N GLN A 316 30.84 32.11 -2.78
CA GLN A 316 31.02 32.93 -3.98
C GLN A 316 29.85 33.91 -4.24
N ASP A 317 28.78 33.85 -3.44
CA ASP A 317 27.71 34.85 -3.36
C ASP A 317 27.91 35.77 -2.13
#